data_310fe3d9ba1e94838bf48ac28c5c0516
#
_entry.id   310fe3d9ba1e94838bf48ac28c5c0516
#
_cell.length_a   1.000
_cell.length_b   1.000
_cell.length_c   1.000
_cell.angle_alpha   90.00
_cell.angle_beta   90.00
_cell.angle_gamma   90.00
#
_symmetry.space_group_name_H-M   'P 1'
#
loop_
_entity.id
_entity.type
_entity.pdbx_description
1 polymer ?
#
loop_
_entity_poly.entity_id
_entity_poly.type
_entity_poly.pdbx_seq_one_letter_code
_entity_poly.pdbx_strand_id
1 'polypeptide(L)'
;VRVGSFRGAVTQWLNVVLPADLYVRSATAGSADDAVYLPPQFVRAVMRLPGVQRVSALHSSRLQLAPREPAVTLIARDIDEGAHNLPLLAPALPVPPGDVAIYVSEAVVDLYGARPGAVFAPLSASFGAVALDGKSKSATFFVAGVWRDYARQFGAIALDRRDFERLTGDARVNDLALWLRPGTDAARVQQAIRDVAEQQSGAGALMDFASAGEIRASSLRIFDRSFAVTWWLQAVAIAIGLFGVAASFGAQVLARRREFGLLAHLGLTRRQILSVVAGEGAAWTLIGAIAGLGLGLAVSVVLVRVVNPQSFHWTMDLQVPWMRLLALCAAVVLAGTATAWLAGRAAAGRDAVLAVKDDW
;
A
#
# COMPACT_ATOMS: atom_id res chain seq x y z
N VAL A 1 -0.97 5.67 -11.59
CA VAL A 1 -0.33 4.36 -11.48
C VAL A 1 -0.01 4.05 -10.02
N ARG A 2 0.84 4.82 -9.34
CA ARG A 2 1.32 4.55 -7.98
C ARG A 2 0.20 4.33 -6.94
N VAL A 3 -0.78 5.22 -6.88
CA VAL A 3 -1.89 5.15 -5.91
C VAL A 3 -2.73 3.89 -6.09
N GLY A 4 -3.04 3.53 -7.34
CA GLY A 4 -3.82 2.31 -7.64
C GLY A 4 -3.06 1.03 -7.32
N SER A 5 -1.77 0.97 -7.66
CA SER A 5 -0.89 -0.17 -7.35
C SER A 5 -0.75 -0.38 -5.85
N PHE A 6 -0.52 0.71 -5.10
CA PHE A 6 -0.37 0.65 -3.65
C PHE A 6 -1.65 0.19 -2.96
N ARG A 7 -2.81 0.76 -3.31
CA ARG A 7 -4.09 0.36 -2.74
C ARG A 7 -4.41 -1.11 -2.99
N GLY A 8 -4.14 -1.59 -4.22
CA GLY A 8 -4.30 -3.01 -4.58
C GLY A 8 -3.39 -3.92 -3.76
N ALA A 9 -2.11 -3.57 -3.67
CA ALA A 9 -1.11 -4.33 -2.91
C ALA A 9 -1.44 -4.39 -1.41
N VAL A 10 -1.82 -3.26 -0.80
CA VAL A 10 -2.23 -3.21 0.61
C VAL A 10 -3.51 -4.01 0.85
N THR A 11 -4.50 -3.94 -0.05
CA THR A 11 -5.73 -4.73 0.09
C THR A 11 -5.43 -6.22 0.04
N GLN A 12 -4.60 -6.66 -0.88
CA GLN A 12 -4.20 -8.06 -0.99
C GLN A 12 -3.40 -8.52 0.23
N TRP A 13 -2.48 -7.70 0.71
CA TRP A 13 -1.72 -7.96 1.93
C TRP A 13 -2.62 -8.07 3.16
N LEU A 14 -3.56 -7.14 3.35
CA LEU A 14 -4.53 -7.19 4.45
C LEU A 14 -5.38 -8.47 4.42
N ASN A 15 -5.71 -9.00 3.24
CA ASN A 15 -6.45 -10.26 3.12
C ASN A 15 -5.65 -11.45 3.66
N VAL A 16 -4.33 -11.44 3.51
CA VAL A 16 -3.45 -12.51 4.02
C VAL A 16 -3.16 -12.33 5.51
N VAL A 17 -2.91 -11.09 5.95
CA VAL A 17 -2.50 -10.80 7.33
C VAL A 17 -3.68 -10.79 8.30
N LEU A 18 -4.89 -10.50 7.83
CA LEU A 18 -6.12 -10.44 8.63
C LEU A 18 -7.15 -11.51 8.21
N PRO A 19 -6.85 -12.82 8.41
CA PRO A 19 -7.73 -13.91 8.01
C PRO A 19 -8.85 -14.21 9.00
N ALA A 20 -8.80 -13.69 10.23
CA ALA A 20 -9.77 -13.96 11.29
C ALA A 20 -10.98 -13.00 11.23
N ASP A 21 -12.07 -13.38 11.90
CA ASP A 21 -13.31 -12.60 11.93
C ASP A 21 -13.22 -11.43 12.93
N LEU A 22 -12.58 -11.67 14.09
CA LEU A 22 -12.49 -10.73 15.19
C LEU A 22 -11.06 -10.70 15.74
N TYR A 23 -10.59 -9.50 16.03
CA TYR A 23 -9.31 -9.23 16.68
C TYR A 23 -9.55 -8.60 18.04
N VAL A 24 -8.82 -9.05 19.04
CA VAL A 24 -8.90 -8.57 20.43
C VAL A 24 -7.52 -8.14 20.89
N ARG A 25 -7.45 -6.98 21.47
CA ARG A 25 -6.24 -6.36 22.00
C ARG A 25 -6.54 -5.66 23.30
N SER A 26 -5.56 -5.47 24.17
CA SER A 26 -5.72 -4.57 25.30
C SER A 26 -5.63 -3.11 24.86
N ALA A 27 -6.64 -2.29 25.22
CA ALA A 27 -6.77 -0.88 24.82
C ALA A 27 -5.69 0.04 25.42
N THR A 28 -4.96 -0.39 26.44
CA THR A 28 -3.84 0.35 27.02
C THR A 28 -2.58 0.31 26.16
N ALA A 29 -2.56 -0.51 25.10
CA ALA A 29 -1.46 -0.61 24.15
C ALA A 29 -1.50 0.50 23.08
N GLY A 30 -1.59 1.76 23.49
CA GLY A 30 -1.55 2.92 22.55
C GLY A 30 -0.18 3.15 21.93
N SER A 31 0.89 2.65 22.55
CA SER A 31 2.25 2.57 22.01
C SER A 31 2.79 1.15 22.19
N ALA A 32 3.63 0.69 21.28
CA ALA A 32 4.21 -0.65 21.34
C ALA A 32 5.14 -0.88 22.56
N ASP A 33 5.41 0.15 23.33
CA ASP A 33 6.19 0.10 24.57
C ASP A 33 5.33 -0.22 25.82
N ASP A 34 3.99 0.00 25.75
CA ASP A 34 3.03 -0.25 26.85
C ASP A 34 2.15 -1.48 26.56
N ALA A 35 2.69 -2.51 25.94
CA ALA A 35 1.94 -3.72 25.62
C ALA A 35 1.47 -4.42 26.91
N VAL A 36 0.18 -4.30 27.21
CA VAL A 36 -0.45 -5.09 28.27
C VAL A 36 -0.61 -6.51 27.77
N TYR A 37 0.09 -7.41 28.41
CA TYR A 37 0.06 -8.82 28.06
C TYR A 37 -1.13 -9.55 28.68
N LEU A 38 -1.77 -10.36 27.88
CA LEU A 38 -2.85 -11.26 28.27
C LEU A 38 -2.26 -12.58 28.80
N PRO A 39 -2.64 -13.03 30.01
CA PRO A 39 -2.09 -14.25 30.55
C PRO A 39 -2.63 -15.49 29.86
N PRO A 40 -1.89 -16.63 29.86
CA PRO A 40 -2.32 -17.85 29.16
C PRO A 40 -3.68 -18.39 29.65
N GLN A 41 -4.05 -18.14 30.90
CA GLN A 41 -5.35 -18.52 31.45
C GLN A 41 -6.51 -17.78 30.78
N PHE A 42 -6.33 -16.51 30.45
CA PHE A 42 -7.30 -15.72 29.71
C PHE A 42 -7.50 -16.29 28.29
N VAL A 43 -6.40 -16.59 27.59
CA VAL A 43 -6.46 -17.21 26.25
C VAL A 43 -7.24 -18.53 26.29
N ARG A 44 -6.96 -19.37 27.28
CA ARG A 44 -7.69 -20.66 27.47
C ARG A 44 -9.16 -20.46 27.77
N ALA A 45 -9.53 -19.42 28.53
CA ALA A 45 -10.93 -19.10 28.81
C ALA A 45 -11.66 -18.65 27.54
N VAL A 46 -11.04 -17.77 26.74
CA VAL A 46 -11.58 -17.29 25.46
C VAL A 46 -11.78 -18.45 24.46
N MET A 47 -10.84 -19.39 24.39
CA MET A 47 -10.96 -20.58 23.52
C MET A 47 -12.17 -21.47 23.85
N ARG A 48 -12.69 -21.43 25.08
CA ARG A 48 -13.83 -22.23 25.55
C ARG A 48 -15.17 -21.51 25.39
N LEU A 49 -15.17 -20.25 24.95
CA LEU A 49 -16.41 -19.49 24.80
C LEU A 49 -17.31 -20.08 23.69
N PRO A 50 -18.64 -20.12 23.93
CA PRO A 50 -19.59 -20.51 22.89
C PRO A 50 -19.46 -19.59 21.66
N GLY A 51 -19.46 -20.19 20.47
CA GLY A 51 -19.35 -19.44 19.21
C GLY A 51 -17.91 -19.21 18.73
N VAL A 52 -16.90 -19.43 19.56
CA VAL A 52 -15.51 -19.41 19.13
C VAL A 52 -15.17 -20.75 18.48
N GLN A 53 -14.62 -20.72 17.27
CA GLN A 53 -14.16 -21.89 16.54
C GLN A 53 -12.66 -22.13 16.74
N ARG A 54 -11.87 -21.08 16.62
CA ARG A 54 -10.42 -21.10 16.73
C ARG A 54 -9.91 -19.77 17.28
N VAL A 55 -8.83 -19.83 18.06
CA VAL A 55 -8.07 -18.66 18.52
C VAL A 55 -6.62 -18.84 18.11
N SER A 56 -6.03 -17.82 17.53
CA SER A 56 -4.60 -17.69 17.33
C SER A 56 -4.10 -16.53 18.19
N ALA A 57 -3.13 -16.81 19.00
CA ALA A 57 -2.54 -15.85 19.91
C ALA A 57 -1.23 -15.30 19.34
N LEU A 58 -0.98 -14.02 19.53
CA LEU A 58 0.19 -13.33 19.02
C LEU A 58 0.90 -12.62 20.17
N HIS A 59 2.20 -12.85 20.30
CA HIS A 59 3.09 -12.06 21.14
C HIS A 59 3.88 -11.11 20.22
N SER A 60 3.81 -9.83 20.50
CA SER A 60 4.58 -8.81 19.80
C SER A 60 5.38 -7.99 20.80
N SER A 61 6.67 -7.84 20.55
CA SER A 61 7.58 -7.04 21.38
C SER A 61 8.57 -6.28 20.52
N ARG A 62 9.11 -5.19 21.03
CA ARG A 62 10.21 -4.48 20.39
C ARG A 62 11.54 -5.08 20.80
N LEU A 63 12.43 -5.24 19.84
CA LEU A 63 13.75 -5.80 20.05
C LEU A 63 14.80 -4.88 19.41
N GLN A 64 15.75 -4.43 20.23
CA GLN A 64 16.91 -3.68 19.77
C GLN A 64 18.01 -4.66 19.38
N LEU A 65 18.24 -4.83 18.08
CA LEU A 65 19.28 -5.75 17.56
C LEU A 65 20.66 -5.12 17.55
N ALA A 66 20.75 -3.80 17.32
CA ALA A 66 22.00 -3.06 17.31
C ALA A 66 21.78 -1.65 17.90
N PRO A 67 22.78 -1.08 18.60
CA PRO A 67 22.61 0.19 19.33
C PRO A 67 22.32 1.41 18.43
N ARG A 68 22.72 1.36 17.15
CA ARG A 68 22.59 2.48 16.20
C ARG A 68 21.44 2.31 15.21
N GLU A 69 20.83 1.14 15.17
CA GLU A 69 19.74 0.84 14.27
C GLU A 69 18.40 0.92 15.01
N PRO A 70 17.30 1.22 14.32
CA PRO A 70 15.99 1.28 14.95
C PRO A 70 15.55 -0.09 15.49
N ALA A 71 14.74 -0.15 16.54
CA ALA A 71 14.22 -1.39 17.06
C ALA A 71 13.31 -2.09 16.06
N VAL A 72 13.46 -3.41 15.91
CA VAL A 72 12.58 -4.27 15.11
C VAL A 72 11.42 -4.79 15.95
N THR A 73 10.33 -5.17 15.32
CA THR A 73 9.23 -5.86 15.99
C THR A 73 9.45 -7.38 15.92
N LEU A 74 9.59 -8.03 17.06
CA LEU A 74 9.56 -9.49 17.15
C LEU A 74 8.11 -9.94 17.27
N ILE A 75 7.69 -10.89 16.45
CA ILE A 75 6.32 -11.41 16.39
C ILE A 75 6.35 -12.91 16.55
N ALA A 76 5.91 -13.41 17.72
CA ALA A 76 5.70 -14.83 17.91
C ALA A 76 4.22 -15.17 17.67
N ARG A 77 3.97 -16.01 16.68
CA ARG A 77 2.61 -16.41 16.26
C ARG A 77 2.61 -17.85 15.78
N ASP A 78 1.41 -18.44 15.69
CA ASP A 78 1.28 -19.75 15.06
C ASP A 78 1.62 -19.65 13.57
N ILE A 79 2.65 -20.37 13.13
CA ILE A 79 3.08 -20.42 11.73
C ILE A 79 2.74 -21.82 11.20
N ASP A 80 2.01 -21.89 10.11
CA ASP A 80 1.66 -23.14 9.45
C ASP A 80 2.85 -23.73 8.65
N GLU A 81 2.75 -25.00 8.28
CA GLU A 81 3.75 -25.63 7.42
C GLU A 81 3.88 -24.86 6.09
N GLY A 82 5.11 -24.48 5.74
CA GLY A 82 5.39 -23.66 4.57
C GLY A 82 5.11 -22.17 4.74
N ALA A 83 4.69 -21.73 5.93
CA ALA A 83 4.42 -20.34 6.29
C ALA A 83 3.43 -19.62 5.32
N HIS A 84 2.39 -20.35 4.86
CA HIS A 84 1.38 -19.82 3.95
C HIS A 84 0.51 -18.72 4.58
N ASN A 85 0.50 -18.63 5.90
CA ASN A 85 -0.17 -17.56 6.65
C ASN A 85 0.68 -16.29 6.80
N LEU A 86 1.85 -16.23 6.13
CA LEU A 86 2.66 -15.02 5.95
C LEU A 86 2.70 -14.64 4.46
N PRO A 87 2.69 -13.33 4.12
CA PRO A 87 2.80 -12.85 2.74
C PRO A 87 4.26 -12.94 2.26
N LEU A 88 4.76 -14.17 2.08
CA LEU A 88 6.13 -14.43 1.64
C LEU A 88 6.38 -13.94 0.21
N LEU A 89 7.59 -13.47 -0.05
CA LEU A 89 8.04 -13.08 -1.40
C LEU A 89 8.45 -14.27 -2.25
N ALA A 90 8.88 -15.35 -1.60
CA ALA A 90 9.26 -16.62 -2.22
C ALA A 90 8.89 -17.77 -1.28
N PRO A 91 8.77 -19.01 -1.75
CA PRO A 91 8.52 -20.16 -0.91
C PRO A 91 9.52 -20.27 0.24
N ALA A 92 9.06 -20.72 1.41
CA ALA A 92 9.91 -20.91 2.58
C ALA A 92 11.01 -21.96 2.29
N LEU A 93 12.22 -21.66 2.79
CA LEU A 93 13.36 -22.58 2.68
C LEU A 93 13.31 -23.66 3.76
N PRO A 94 13.80 -24.86 3.49
CA PRO A 94 13.93 -25.91 4.48
C PRO A 94 14.94 -25.48 5.56
N VAL A 95 14.57 -25.69 6.82
CA VAL A 95 15.36 -25.29 7.98
C VAL A 95 16.31 -26.41 8.38
N PRO A 96 17.59 -26.15 8.61
CA PRO A 96 18.54 -27.14 9.12
C PRO A 96 18.12 -27.73 10.48
N PRO A 97 18.36 -29.00 10.74
CA PRO A 97 18.04 -29.59 12.04
C PRO A 97 18.75 -28.87 13.20
N GLY A 98 17.99 -28.48 14.20
CA GLY A 98 18.49 -27.79 15.39
C GLY A 98 18.46 -26.26 15.32
N ASP A 99 18.18 -25.68 14.17
CA ASP A 99 17.97 -24.25 14.01
C ASP A 99 16.50 -23.87 14.19
N VAL A 100 16.25 -22.64 14.58
CA VAL A 100 14.92 -22.05 14.72
C VAL A 100 14.59 -21.27 13.45
N ALA A 101 13.46 -21.60 12.82
CA ALA A 101 12.98 -20.87 11.67
C ALA A 101 12.55 -19.46 12.02
N ILE A 102 13.06 -18.47 11.30
CA ILE A 102 12.55 -17.09 11.35
C ILE A 102 12.20 -16.60 9.95
N TYR A 103 11.22 -15.73 9.93
CA TYR A 103 10.78 -15.05 8.71
C TYR A 103 10.96 -13.55 8.93
N VAL A 104 11.77 -12.92 8.09
CA VAL A 104 12.13 -11.51 8.24
C VAL A 104 11.38 -10.66 7.23
N SER A 105 11.02 -9.43 7.60
CA SER A 105 10.46 -8.50 6.63
C SER A 105 11.54 -7.95 5.70
N GLU A 106 11.15 -7.39 4.55
CA GLU A 106 12.08 -6.75 3.60
C GLU A 106 12.93 -5.68 4.28
N ALA A 107 12.37 -4.92 5.23
CA ALA A 107 13.10 -3.91 5.98
C ALA A 107 14.24 -4.49 6.85
N VAL A 108 14.07 -5.69 7.39
CA VAL A 108 15.15 -6.37 8.15
C VAL A 108 16.28 -6.84 7.22
N VAL A 109 15.94 -7.23 5.98
CA VAL A 109 16.94 -7.54 4.95
C VAL A 109 17.77 -6.29 4.62
N ASP A 110 17.13 -5.16 4.43
CA ASP A 110 17.78 -3.91 4.03
C ASP A 110 18.60 -3.27 5.17
N LEU A 111 18.00 -3.14 6.36
CA LEU A 111 18.63 -2.46 7.50
C LEU A 111 19.66 -3.31 8.23
N TYR A 112 19.43 -4.61 8.36
CA TYR A 112 20.26 -5.51 9.16
C TYR A 112 21.03 -6.55 8.35
N GLY A 113 20.91 -6.52 7.01
CA GLY A 113 21.61 -7.45 6.13
C GLY A 113 21.19 -8.92 6.28
N ALA A 114 19.99 -9.20 6.77
CA ALA A 114 19.46 -10.56 6.87
C ALA A 114 19.39 -11.19 5.46
N ARG A 115 19.77 -12.48 5.35
CA ARG A 115 19.79 -13.18 4.05
C ARG A 115 19.02 -14.47 4.14
N PRO A 116 18.06 -14.74 3.25
CA PRO A 116 17.42 -16.06 3.17
C PRO A 116 18.44 -17.17 3.02
N GLY A 117 18.26 -18.26 3.75
CA GLY A 117 19.17 -19.39 3.74
C GLY A 117 20.43 -19.24 4.61
N ALA A 118 20.50 -18.18 5.42
CA ALA A 118 21.61 -17.94 6.33
C ALA A 118 21.16 -17.80 7.79
N VAL A 119 22.09 -17.99 8.70
CA VAL A 119 21.88 -17.73 10.16
C VAL A 119 21.89 -16.23 10.41
N PHE A 120 20.94 -15.76 11.20
CA PHE A 120 20.83 -14.35 11.58
C PHE A 120 21.45 -14.10 12.96
N ALA A 121 22.74 -13.87 12.99
CA ALA A 121 23.53 -13.70 14.21
C ALA A 121 23.04 -12.58 15.16
N PRO A 122 22.53 -11.41 14.69
CA PRO A 122 22.04 -10.36 15.60
C PRO A 122 20.92 -10.84 16.51
N LEU A 123 20.01 -11.68 16.02
CA LEU A 123 18.94 -12.25 16.83
C LEU A 123 19.47 -13.30 17.81
N SER A 124 20.40 -14.15 17.39
CA SER A 124 21.07 -15.14 18.27
C SER A 124 21.76 -14.46 19.44
N ALA A 125 22.42 -13.32 19.21
CA ALA A 125 23.06 -12.55 20.27
C ALA A 125 22.05 -11.94 21.26
N SER A 126 20.88 -11.50 20.76
CA SER A 126 19.83 -10.88 21.59
C SER A 126 19.12 -11.87 22.52
N PHE A 127 19.00 -13.12 22.13
CA PHE A 127 18.41 -14.19 22.99
C PHE A 127 19.39 -14.77 24.00
N GLY A 128 20.70 -14.54 23.83
CA GLY A 128 21.72 -15.05 24.73
C GLY A 128 21.79 -16.57 24.78
N ALA A 129 22.40 -17.09 25.86
CA ALA A 129 22.48 -18.53 26.10
C ALA A 129 21.16 -19.01 26.78
N VAL A 130 20.41 -19.81 26.06
CA VAL A 130 19.17 -20.43 26.54
C VAL A 130 19.47 -21.86 27.03
N ALA A 131 18.88 -22.28 28.15
CA ALA A 131 18.98 -23.64 28.62
C ALA A 131 18.11 -24.57 27.76
N LEU A 132 18.71 -25.17 26.74
CA LEU A 132 18.07 -26.19 25.89
C LEU A 132 18.63 -27.57 26.33
N ASP A 133 17.74 -28.51 26.69
CA ASP A 133 18.09 -29.88 27.10
C ASP A 133 19.16 -29.96 28.18
N GLY A 134 19.09 -29.08 29.18
CA GLY A 134 20.05 -29.04 30.30
C GLY A 134 21.45 -28.56 29.96
N LYS A 135 21.68 -28.07 28.74
CA LYS A 135 22.91 -27.42 28.28
C LYS A 135 22.66 -25.98 27.89
N SER A 136 23.51 -25.07 28.36
CA SER A 136 23.50 -23.68 27.93
C SER A 136 23.98 -23.61 26.47
N LYS A 137 23.05 -23.52 25.53
CA LYS A 137 23.36 -23.41 24.09
C LYS A 137 22.74 -22.13 23.53
N SER A 138 23.49 -21.40 22.74
CA SER A 138 22.94 -20.26 22.00
C SER A 138 21.96 -20.76 20.96
N ALA A 139 20.77 -20.19 20.90
CA ALA A 139 19.81 -20.48 19.86
C ALA A 139 20.29 -19.96 18.52
N THR A 140 20.21 -20.80 17.49
CA THR A 140 20.58 -20.42 16.11
C THR A 140 19.32 -20.14 15.34
N PHE A 141 19.20 -18.93 14.79
CA PHE A 141 18.03 -18.49 14.03
C PHE A 141 18.35 -18.50 12.53
N PHE A 142 17.64 -19.33 11.79
CA PHE A 142 17.80 -19.49 10.36
C PHE A 142 16.71 -18.70 9.62
N VAL A 143 17.11 -17.84 8.66
CA VAL A 143 16.17 -17.07 7.85
C VAL A 143 15.53 -17.98 6.80
N ALA A 144 14.36 -18.53 7.13
CA ALA A 144 13.61 -19.43 6.27
C ALA A 144 12.83 -18.71 5.17
N GLY A 145 12.57 -17.42 5.31
CA GLY A 145 11.88 -16.64 4.28
C GLY A 145 11.86 -15.15 4.53
N VAL A 146 11.53 -14.42 3.47
CA VAL A 146 11.31 -12.97 3.52
C VAL A 146 9.84 -12.70 3.23
N TRP A 147 9.21 -11.87 4.05
CA TRP A 147 7.81 -11.50 3.89
C TRP A 147 7.63 -9.99 3.75
N ARG A 148 6.54 -9.60 3.11
CA ARG A 148 6.20 -8.20 2.87
C ARG A 148 5.42 -7.65 4.06
N ASP A 149 5.91 -6.56 4.65
CA ASP A 149 5.24 -5.87 5.76
C ASP A 149 5.06 -4.39 5.45
N TYR A 150 3.83 -3.98 5.19
CA TYR A 150 3.49 -2.57 4.94
C TYR A 150 3.20 -1.77 6.22
N ALA A 151 3.10 -2.45 7.37
CA ALA A 151 2.71 -1.81 8.63
C ALA A 151 3.91 -1.32 9.45
N ARG A 152 5.08 -2.00 9.34
CA ARG A 152 6.24 -1.75 10.19
C ARG A 152 7.43 -1.26 9.39
N GLN A 153 7.68 0.05 9.45
CA GLN A 153 8.73 0.70 8.67
C GLN A 153 10.14 0.19 9.02
N PHE A 154 10.40 -0.11 10.28
CA PHE A 154 11.72 -0.56 10.74
C PHE A 154 11.87 -2.09 10.76
N GLY A 155 10.87 -2.78 10.27
CA GLY A 155 10.88 -4.20 10.06
C GLY A 155 10.33 -5.04 11.21
N ALA A 156 10.09 -6.30 10.86
CA ALA A 156 9.60 -7.31 11.78
C ALA A 156 10.26 -8.66 11.53
N ILE A 157 10.40 -9.44 12.58
CA ILE A 157 10.87 -10.82 12.57
C ILE A 157 9.73 -11.67 13.13
N ALA A 158 9.22 -12.59 12.33
CA ALA A 158 8.22 -13.56 12.75
C ALA A 158 8.88 -14.91 13.03
N LEU A 159 8.47 -15.55 14.13
CA LEU A 159 8.86 -16.91 14.48
C LEU A 159 7.66 -17.68 15.03
N ASP A 160 7.76 -19.02 15.06
CA ASP A 160 6.69 -19.83 15.64
C ASP A 160 6.58 -19.58 17.15
N ARG A 161 5.33 -19.46 17.63
CA ARG A 161 5.05 -19.16 19.04
C ARG A 161 5.56 -20.25 19.98
N ARG A 162 5.54 -21.51 19.57
CA ARG A 162 6.04 -22.64 20.37
C ARG A 162 7.55 -22.55 20.57
N ASP A 163 8.28 -22.14 19.51
CA ASP A 163 9.72 -21.93 19.59
C ASP A 163 10.05 -20.74 20.50
N PHE A 164 9.28 -19.65 20.39
CA PHE A 164 9.43 -18.49 21.27
C PHE A 164 9.20 -18.87 22.74
N GLU A 165 8.10 -19.55 23.06
CA GLU A 165 7.79 -20.02 24.41
C GLU A 165 8.88 -20.96 24.96
N ARG A 166 9.39 -21.86 24.12
CA ARG A 166 10.48 -22.78 24.47
C ARG A 166 11.78 -22.04 24.78
N LEU A 167 12.09 -20.98 24.05
CA LEU A 167 13.33 -20.23 24.17
C LEU A 167 13.30 -19.22 25.34
N THR A 168 12.16 -18.61 25.60
CA THR A 168 12.05 -17.52 26.59
C THR A 168 11.31 -17.91 27.85
N GLY A 169 10.54 -18.98 27.84
CA GLY A 169 9.60 -19.32 28.91
C GLY A 169 8.38 -18.37 28.98
N ASP A 170 8.24 -17.42 28.03
CA ASP A 170 7.17 -16.43 28.04
C ASP A 170 6.01 -16.87 27.15
N ALA A 171 4.89 -17.22 27.77
CA ALA A 171 3.66 -17.64 27.09
C ALA A 171 2.60 -16.51 27.06
N ARG A 172 2.95 -15.31 27.49
CA ARG A 172 2.04 -14.15 27.44
C ARG A 172 1.87 -13.66 26.02
N VAL A 173 0.69 -13.12 25.70
CA VAL A 173 0.34 -12.60 24.38
C VAL A 173 -0.31 -11.22 24.51
N ASN A 174 -0.31 -10.43 23.48
CA ASN A 174 -0.92 -9.10 23.47
C ASN A 174 -2.04 -8.94 22.44
N ASP A 175 -2.12 -9.82 21.47
CA ASP A 175 -3.20 -9.83 20.48
C ASP A 175 -3.79 -11.25 20.34
N LEU A 176 -5.12 -11.33 20.13
CA LEU A 176 -5.82 -12.56 19.79
C LEU A 176 -6.57 -12.37 18.47
N ALA A 177 -6.45 -13.34 17.59
CA ALA A 177 -7.26 -13.45 16.38
C ALA A 177 -8.25 -14.62 16.55
N LEU A 178 -9.54 -14.34 16.37
CA LEU A 178 -10.61 -15.29 16.60
C LEU A 178 -11.38 -15.58 15.30
N TRP A 179 -11.59 -16.85 15.02
CA TRP A 179 -12.54 -17.34 14.03
C TRP A 179 -13.82 -17.75 14.73
N LEU A 180 -14.93 -17.26 14.26
CA LEU A 180 -16.24 -17.51 14.83
C LEU A 180 -16.94 -18.64 14.05
N ARG A 181 -17.79 -19.38 14.76
CA ARG A 181 -18.65 -20.36 14.08
C ARG A 181 -19.69 -19.63 13.20
N PRO A 182 -20.07 -20.19 12.04
CA PRO A 182 -21.09 -19.60 11.20
C PRO A 182 -22.38 -19.29 11.98
N GLY A 183 -22.92 -18.09 11.79
CA GLY A 183 -24.14 -17.63 12.48
C GLY A 183 -23.95 -17.15 13.90
N THR A 184 -22.71 -17.07 14.41
CA THR A 184 -22.42 -16.50 15.73
C THR A 184 -22.48 -14.99 15.69
N ASP A 185 -23.18 -14.38 16.64
CA ASP A 185 -23.19 -12.94 16.85
C ASP A 185 -21.86 -12.48 17.48
N ALA A 186 -21.09 -11.72 16.71
CA ALA A 186 -19.80 -11.19 17.16
C ALA A 186 -19.92 -10.30 18.40
N ALA A 187 -21.01 -9.53 18.53
CA ALA A 187 -21.22 -8.66 19.68
C ALA A 187 -21.38 -9.45 20.99
N ARG A 188 -22.04 -10.62 20.94
CA ARG A 188 -22.16 -11.53 22.09
C ARG A 188 -20.82 -12.09 22.50
N VAL A 189 -19.99 -12.48 21.52
CA VAL A 189 -18.64 -12.99 21.80
C VAL A 189 -17.76 -11.90 22.40
N GLN A 190 -17.82 -10.67 21.87
CA GLN A 190 -17.12 -9.52 22.45
C GLN A 190 -17.51 -9.27 23.90
N GLN A 191 -18.82 -9.31 24.21
CA GLN A 191 -19.28 -9.13 25.58
C GLN A 191 -18.79 -10.26 26.50
N ALA A 192 -18.87 -11.51 26.05
CA ALA A 192 -18.37 -12.65 26.83
C ALA A 192 -16.87 -12.55 27.11
N ILE A 193 -16.07 -12.05 26.15
CA ILE A 193 -14.63 -11.82 26.34
C ILE A 193 -14.39 -10.69 27.35
N ARG A 194 -15.19 -9.60 27.32
CA ARG A 194 -15.11 -8.54 28.33
C ARG A 194 -15.41 -9.06 29.73
N ASP A 195 -16.44 -9.90 29.84
CA ASP A 195 -16.84 -10.49 31.13
C ASP A 195 -15.73 -11.39 31.70
N VAL A 196 -15.07 -12.18 30.84
CA VAL A 196 -13.90 -12.98 31.22
C VAL A 196 -12.74 -12.10 31.69
N ALA A 197 -12.43 -11.02 30.96
CA ALA A 197 -11.37 -10.08 31.31
C ALA A 197 -11.68 -9.37 32.64
N GLU A 198 -12.93 -8.94 32.84
CA GLU A 198 -13.38 -8.32 34.07
C GLU A 198 -13.23 -9.26 35.30
N GLN A 199 -13.68 -10.52 35.14
CA GLN A 199 -13.60 -11.52 36.21
C GLN A 199 -12.16 -11.91 36.58
N GLN A 200 -11.23 -11.91 35.60
CA GLN A 200 -9.85 -12.34 35.83
C GLN A 200 -8.91 -11.22 36.28
N SER A 201 -9.15 -9.98 35.84
CA SER A 201 -8.20 -8.89 36.05
C SER A 201 -8.84 -7.50 36.24
N GLY A 202 -10.18 -7.37 36.25
CA GLY A 202 -10.85 -6.07 36.28
C GLY A 202 -10.61 -5.22 35.00
N ALA A 203 -10.16 -5.85 33.93
CA ALA A 203 -9.71 -5.17 32.71
C ALA A 203 -10.71 -5.26 31.55
N GLY A 204 -11.97 -5.61 31.82
CA GLY A 204 -12.99 -5.77 30.76
C GLY A 204 -13.20 -4.52 29.92
N ALA A 205 -13.18 -3.34 30.56
CA ALA A 205 -13.28 -2.05 29.87
C ALA A 205 -12.04 -1.69 29.02
N LEU A 206 -10.91 -2.35 29.27
CA LEU A 206 -9.65 -2.12 28.56
C LEU A 206 -9.47 -3.06 27.35
N MET A 207 -10.48 -3.85 27.00
CA MET A 207 -10.43 -4.71 25.82
C MET A 207 -10.93 -3.95 24.60
N ASP A 208 -10.07 -3.83 23.62
CA ASP A 208 -10.38 -3.28 22.31
C ASP A 208 -10.67 -4.39 21.29
N PHE A 209 -11.70 -4.18 20.48
CA PHE A 209 -12.18 -5.16 19.52
C PHE A 209 -12.26 -4.52 18.16
N ALA A 210 -11.80 -5.24 17.14
CA ALA A 210 -11.97 -4.84 15.77
C ALA A 210 -12.24 -6.05 14.88
N SER A 211 -13.23 -5.96 14.03
CA SER A 211 -13.41 -6.94 12.96
C SER A 211 -12.37 -6.74 11.86
N ALA A 212 -12.06 -7.79 11.11
CA ALA A 212 -11.19 -7.68 9.93
C ALA A 212 -11.70 -6.62 8.93
N GLY A 213 -13.04 -6.51 8.80
CA GLY A 213 -13.67 -5.50 7.96
C GLY A 213 -13.42 -4.07 8.46
N GLU A 214 -13.54 -3.83 9.76
CA GLU A 214 -13.28 -2.51 10.38
C GLU A 214 -11.81 -2.11 10.27
N ILE A 215 -10.87 -3.03 10.58
CA ILE A 215 -9.43 -2.77 10.43
C ILE A 215 -9.11 -2.44 8.98
N ARG A 216 -9.63 -3.23 8.03
CA ARG A 216 -9.43 -3.01 6.60
C ARG A 216 -10.02 -1.67 6.15
N ALA A 217 -11.25 -1.37 6.53
CA ALA A 217 -11.91 -0.11 6.20
C ALA A 217 -11.18 1.10 6.80
N SER A 218 -10.72 1.00 8.05
CA SER A 218 -9.97 2.06 8.71
C SER A 218 -8.61 2.28 8.05
N SER A 219 -7.86 1.21 7.79
CA SER A 219 -6.58 1.28 7.09
C SER A 219 -6.73 1.92 5.71
N LEU A 220 -7.67 1.45 4.90
CA LEU A 220 -7.92 2.02 3.56
C LEU A 220 -8.39 3.48 3.62
N ARG A 221 -9.17 3.88 4.62
CA ARG A 221 -9.62 5.27 4.82
C ARG A 221 -8.44 6.20 5.14
N ILE A 222 -7.49 5.77 5.97
CA ILE A 222 -6.28 6.52 6.26
C ILE A 222 -5.47 6.72 4.98
N PHE A 223 -5.31 5.67 4.17
CA PHE A 223 -4.64 5.75 2.88
C PHE A 223 -5.38 6.67 1.90
N ASP A 224 -6.68 6.50 1.73
CA ASP A 224 -7.49 7.33 0.82
C ASP A 224 -7.40 8.82 1.21
N ARG A 225 -7.39 9.15 2.50
CA ARG A 225 -7.20 10.51 2.99
C ARG A 225 -5.82 11.08 2.66
N SER A 226 -4.78 10.27 2.83
CA SER A 226 -3.41 10.65 2.49
C SER A 226 -3.24 10.89 0.99
N PHE A 227 -3.96 10.15 0.15
CA PHE A 227 -3.93 10.31 -1.30
C PHE A 227 -4.90 11.37 -1.84
N ALA A 228 -5.81 11.90 -1.03
CA ALA A 228 -6.71 12.98 -1.44
C ALA A 228 -5.94 14.20 -1.97
N VAL A 229 -4.85 14.58 -1.32
CA VAL A 229 -3.96 15.66 -1.79
C VAL A 229 -3.41 15.36 -3.18
N THR A 230 -3.03 14.11 -3.46
CA THR A 230 -2.53 13.70 -4.78
C THR A 230 -3.59 13.84 -5.87
N TRP A 231 -4.86 13.53 -5.58
CA TRP A 231 -5.97 13.73 -6.51
C TRP A 231 -6.21 15.21 -6.80
N TRP A 232 -6.13 16.08 -5.80
CA TRP A 232 -6.23 17.52 -5.99
C TRP A 232 -5.08 18.06 -6.84
N LEU A 233 -3.84 17.66 -6.56
CA LEU A 233 -2.67 18.04 -7.37
C LEU A 233 -2.83 17.57 -8.83
N GLN A 234 -3.34 16.36 -9.04
CA GLN A 234 -3.61 15.85 -10.38
C GLN A 234 -4.68 16.68 -11.10
N ALA A 235 -5.77 17.03 -10.42
CA ALA A 235 -6.83 17.86 -10.99
C ALA A 235 -6.30 19.26 -11.39
N VAL A 236 -5.51 19.88 -10.53
CA VAL A 236 -4.87 21.19 -10.81
C VAL A 236 -3.90 21.07 -11.99
N ALA A 237 -3.06 20.03 -12.02
CA ALA A 237 -2.12 19.82 -13.14
C ALA A 237 -2.85 19.62 -14.48
N ILE A 238 -3.96 18.88 -14.50
CA ILE A 238 -4.79 18.71 -15.69
C ILE A 238 -5.39 20.06 -16.11
N ALA A 239 -5.93 20.83 -15.16
CA ALA A 239 -6.52 22.14 -15.45
C ALA A 239 -5.48 23.12 -16.07
N ILE A 240 -4.27 23.19 -15.47
CA ILE A 240 -3.17 24.02 -15.99
C ILE A 240 -2.75 23.54 -17.38
N GLY A 241 -2.63 22.22 -17.58
CA GLY A 241 -2.27 21.63 -18.88
C GLY A 241 -3.29 21.97 -19.96
N LEU A 242 -4.59 21.81 -19.66
CA LEU A 242 -5.67 22.16 -20.62
C LEU A 242 -5.71 23.66 -20.92
N PHE A 243 -5.50 24.51 -19.90
CA PHE A 243 -5.41 25.95 -20.11
C PHE A 243 -4.20 26.32 -20.99
N GLY A 244 -3.03 25.71 -20.76
CA GLY A 244 -1.85 25.90 -21.60
C GLY A 244 -2.07 25.49 -23.06
N VAL A 245 -2.73 24.35 -23.28
CA VAL A 245 -3.14 23.87 -24.62
C VAL A 245 -4.10 24.89 -25.25
N ALA A 246 -5.11 25.35 -24.51
CA ALA A 246 -6.08 26.33 -25.00
C ALA A 246 -5.41 27.65 -25.41
N ALA A 247 -4.55 28.18 -24.59
CA ALA A 247 -3.82 29.44 -24.86
C ALA A 247 -2.89 29.29 -26.07
N SER A 248 -2.15 28.17 -26.15
CA SER A 248 -1.24 27.88 -27.25
C SER A 248 -1.99 27.80 -28.63
N PHE A 249 -3.08 27.03 -28.67
CA PHE A 249 -3.88 26.94 -29.91
C PHE A 249 -4.58 28.26 -30.25
N GLY A 250 -5.07 28.99 -29.23
CA GLY A 250 -5.63 30.32 -29.42
C GLY A 250 -4.65 31.28 -30.10
N ALA A 251 -3.41 31.33 -29.58
CA ALA A 251 -2.34 32.15 -30.15
C ALA A 251 -1.94 31.71 -31.55
N GLN A 252 -1.78 30.42 -31.81
CA GLN A 252 -1.42 29.89 -33.14
C GLN A 252 -2.49 30.18 -34.18
N VAL A 253 -3.76 29.96 -33.87
CA VAL A 253 -4.87 30.24 -34.77
C VAL A 253 -4.98 31.75 -35.08
N LEU A 254 -4.74 32.59 -34.04
CA LEU A 254 -4.75 34.03 -34.24
C LEU A 254 -3.59 34.49 -35.16
N ALA A 255 -2.38 33.95 -34.92
CA ALA A 255 -1.21 34.25 -35.76
C ALA A 255 -1.39 33.84 -37.24
N ARG A 256 -2.11 32.76 -37.51
CA ARG A 256 -2.37 32.20 -38.84
C ARG A 256 -3.69 32.70 -39.49
N ARG A 257 -4.32 33.72 -38.91
CA ARG A 257 -5.62 34.23 -39.34
C ARG A 257 -5.61 34.66 -40.80
N ARG A 258 -4.49 35.28 -41.30
CA ARG A 258 -4.31 35.68 -42.72
C ARG A 258 -4.26 34.47 -43.65
N GLU A 259 -3.58 33.39 -43.28
CA GLU A 259 -3.54 32.14 -44.05
C GLU A 259 -4.95 31.54 -44.22
N PHE A 260 -5.76 31.53 -43.16
CA PHE A 260 -7.14 31.05 -43.22
C PHE A 260 -8.03 31.93 -44.11
N GLY A 261 -7.79 33.25 -44.14
CA GLY A 261 -8.44 34.16 -45.10
C GLY A 261 -8.10 33.82 -46.54
N LEU A 262 -6.82 33.56 -46.81
CA LEU A 262 -6.35 33.16 -48.14
C LEU A 262 -6.97 31.84 -48.62
N LEU A 263 -7.02 30.83 -47.74
CA LEU A 263 -7.64 29.53 -48.01
C LEU A 263 -9.14 29.67 -48.31
N ALA A 264 -9.84 30.58 -47.62
CA ALA A 264 -11.23 30.88 -47.90
C ALA A 264 -11.43 31.51 -49.28
N HIS A 265 -10.51 32.39 -49.75
CA HIS A 265 -10.53 32.93 -51.09
C HIS A 265 -10.22 31.90 -52.18
N LEU A 266 -9.44 30.85 -51.86
CA LEU A 266 -9.19 29.69 -52.72
C LEU A 266 -10.37 28.70 -52.79
N GLY A 267 -11.50 29.02 -52.14
CA GLY A 267 -12.72 28.24 -52.21
C GLY A 267 -12.89 27.17 -51.10
N LEU A 268 -12.02 27.12 -50.11
CA LEU A 268 -12.23 26.21 -48.96
C LEU A 268 -13.42 26.69 -48.13
N THR A 269 -14.27 25.73 -47.81
CA THR A 269 -15.40 26.00 -46.90
C THR A 269 -14.93 26.18 -45.46
N ARG A 270 -15.67 26.95 -44.70
CA ARG A 270 -15.39 27.16 -43.27
C ARG A 270 -15.27 25.84 -42.49
N ARG A 271 -16.06 24.82 -42.85
CA ARG A 271 -15.98 23.47 -42.23
C ARG A 271 -14.66 22.78 -42.55
N GLN A 272 -14.14 22.92 -43.75
CA GLN A 272 -12.84 22.35 -44.16
C GLN A 272 -11.68 23.00 -43.38
N ILE A 273 -11.69 24.34 -43.26
CA ILE A 273 -10.68 25.06 -42.47
C ILE A 273 -10.72 24.61 -40.98
N LEU A 274 -11.92 24.53 -40.42
CA LEU A 274 -12.09 24.06 -39.03
C LEU A 274 -11.63 22.59 -38.81
N SER A 275 -11.88 21.73 -39.83
CA SER A 275 -11.42 20.32 -39.73
C SER A 275 -9.90 20.20 -39.80
N VAL A 276 -9.22 21.04 -40.59
CA VAL A 276 -7.76 21.09 -40.63
C VAL A 276 -7.20 21.56 -39.31
N VAL A 277 -7.71 22.64 -38.71
CA VAL A 277 -7.27 23.16 -37.42
C VAL A 277 -7.52 22.16 -36.28
N ALA A 278 -8.70 21.53 -36.29
CA ALA A 278 -9.02 20.49 -35.29
C ALA A 278 -8.14 19.25 -35.44
N GLY A 279 -7.85 18.83 -36.68
CA GLY A 279 -6.95 17.72 -36.99
C GLY A 279 -5.50 17.99 -36.55
N GLU A 280 -5.00 19.20 -36.79
CA GLU A 280 -3.69 19.66 -36.32
C GLU A 280 -3.64 19.65 -34.78
N GLY A 281 -4.68 20.18 -34.12
CA GLY A 281 -4.83 20.15 -32.69
C GLY A 281 -4.87 18.74 -32.12
N ALA A 282 -5.59 17.82 -32.75
CA ALA A 282 -5.63 16.42 -32.39
C ALA A 282 -4.26 15.74 -32.50
N ALA A 283 -3.53 16.00 -33.61
CA ALA A 283 -2.21 15.43 -33.82
C ALA A 283 -1.20 15.88 -32.73
N TRP A 284 -1.12 17.18 -32.50
CA TRP A 284 -0.21 17.70 -31.47
C TRP A 284 -0.54 17.24 -30.05
N THR A 285 -1.82 17.23 -29.69
CA THR A 285 -2.23 16.72 -28.36
C THR A 285 -2.03 15.21 -28.23
N LEU A 286 -2.18 14.45 -29.32
CA LEU A 286 -1.89 13.00 -29.31
C LEU A 286 -0.39 12.73 -29.09
N ILE A 287 0.48 13.44 -29.81
CA ILE A 287 1.94 13.33 -29.62
C ILE A 287 2.31 13.69 -28.19
N GLY A 288 1.77 14.79 -27.65
CA GLY A 288 1.97 15.21 -26.28
C GLY A 288 1.46 14.19 -25.26
N ALA A 289 0.30 13.58 -25.51
CA ALA A 289 -0.27 12.54 -24.64
C ALA A 289 0.59 11.27 -24.62
N ILE A 290 1.10 10.84 -25.78
CA ILE A 290 2.00 9.67 -25.89
C ILE A 290 3.33 9.95 -25.17
N ALA A 291 3.94 11.11 -25.41
CA ALA A 291 5.18 11.50 -24.74
C ALA A 291 5.00 11.62 -23.23
N GLY A 292 3.91 12.26 -22.79
CA GLY A 292 3.54 12.38 -21.36
C GLY A 292 3.26 11.03 -20.69
N LEU A 293 2.60 10.11 -21.41
CA LEU A 293 2.38 8.74 -20.91
C LEU A 293 3.71 8.00 -20.75
N GLY A 294 4.61 8.08 -21.74
CA GLY A 294 5.93 7.45 -21.69
C GLY A 294 6.76 7.98 -20.51
N LEU A 295 6.84 9.31 -20.35
CA LEU A 295 7.53 9.94 -19.23
C LEU A 295 6.90 9.56 -17.88
N GLY A 296 5.57 9.59 -17.79
CA GLY A 296 4.85 9.21 -16.58
C GLY A 296 5.08 7.75 -16.17
N LEU A 297 5.17 6.82 -17.12
CA LEU A 297 5.53 5.43 -16.87
C LEU A 297 6.99 5.30 -16.41
N ALA A 298 7.93 5.98 -17.06
CA ALA A 298 9.33 5.98 -16.67
C ALA A 298 9.53 6.48 -15.22
N VAL A 299 8.92 7.62 -14.88
CA VAL A 299 8.94 8.17 -13.52
C VAL A 299 8.28 7.20 -12.53
N SER A 300 7.17 6.54 -12.91
CA SER A 300 6.50 5.55 -12.05
C SER A 300 7.40 4.35 -11.74
N VAL A 301 8.17 3.87 -12.72
CA VAL A 301 9.14 2.77 -12.52
C VAL A 301 10.22 3.19 -11.53
N VAL A 302 10.80 4.38 -11.69
CA VAL A 302 11.82 4.91 -10.75
C VAL A 302 11.26 5.06 -9.34
N LEU A 303 10.05 5.62 -9.21
CA LEU A 303 9.41 5.81 -7.90
C LEU A 303 9.12 4.49 -7.19
N VAL A 304 8.70 3.46 -7.93
CA VAL A 304 8.32 2.15 -7.35
C VAL A 304 9.55 1.30 -7.06
N ARG A 305 10.55 1.27 -7.95
CA ARG A 305 11.69 0.36 -7.84
C ARG A 305 12.92 0.96 -7.13
N VAL A 306 13.03 2.29 -7.10
CA VAL A 306 14.19 2.96 -6.49
C VAL A 306 13.77 3.74 -5.25
N VAL A 307 12.89 4.71 -5.40
CA VAL A 307 12.55 5.63 -4.30
C VAL A 307 11.77 4.94 -3.18
N ASN A 308 10.84 4.07 -3.54
CA ASN A 308 10.01 3.40 -2.53
C ASN A 308 10.81 2.44 -1.62
N PRO A 309 11.67 1.54 -2.14
CA PRO A 309 12.54 0.73 -1.28
C PRO A 309 13.48 1.56 -0.42
N GLN A 310 14.09 2.62 -0.97
CA GLN A 310 15.01 3.49 -0.22
C GLN A 310 14.33 4.29 0.90
N SER A 311 13.03 4.61 0.76
CA SER A 311 12.32 5.44 1.74
C SER A 311 11.56 4.62 2.78
N PHE A 312 11.08 3.43 2.42
CA PHE A 312 10.19 2.61 3.23
C PHE A 312 10.69 1.19 3.49
N HIS A 313 11.81 0.79 2.88
CA HIS A 313 12.44 -0.53 3.03
C HIS A 313 11.54 -1.72 2.66
N TRP A 314 10.56 -1.52 1.76
CA TRP A 314 9.73 -2.58 1.19
C TRP A 314 9.45 -2.34 -0.29
N THR A 315 9.23 -3.42 -1.03
CA THR A 315 8.97 -3.39 -2.46
C THR A 315 7.46 -3.42 -2.74
N MET A 316 7.09 -2.94 -3.92
CA MET A 316 5.71 -2.91 -4.39
C MET A 316 5.63 -3.38 -5.84
N ASP A 317 4.62 -4.17 -6.16
CA ASP A 317 4.38 -4.59 -7.54
C ASP A 317 3.79 -3.45 -8.35
N LEU A 318 4.42 -3.17 -9.51
CA LEU A 318 3.96 -2.15 -10.43
C LEU A 318 2.71 -2.66 -11.19
N GLN A 319 1.54 -2.21 -10.77
CA GLN A 319 0.29 -2.47 -11.50
C GLN A 319 -0.07 -1.24 -12.33
N VAL A 320 -0.03 -1.37 -13.66
CA VAL A 320 -0.36 -0.29 -14.58
C VAL A 320 -1.84 -0.37 -14.94
N PRO A 321 -2.67 0.61 -14.53
CA PRO A 321 -4.10 0.62 -14.85
C PRO A 321 -4.33 1.14 -16.28
N TRP A 322 -4.02 0.31 -17.29
CA TRP A 322 -4.04 0.69 -18.70
C TRP A 322 -5.34 1.36 -19.15
N MET A 323 -6.49 0.84 -18.74
CA MET A 323 -7.79 1.40 -19.12
C MET A 323 -7.97 2.85 -18.64
N ARG A 324 -7.52 3.15 -17.41
CA ARG A 324 -7.61 4.53 -16.86
C ARG A 324 -6.63 5.46 -17.55
N LEU A 325 -5.43 4.98 -17.89
CA LEU A 325 -4.43 5.78 -18.61
C LEU A 325 -4.86 6.07 -20.02
N LEU A 326 -5.38 5.09 -20.76
CA LEU A 326 -5.93 5.27 -22.10
C LEU A 326 -7.14 6.21 -22.09
N ALA A 327 -8.04 6.07 -21.13
CA ALA A 327 -9.18 6.97 -20.96
C ALA A 327 -8.72 8.41 -20.70
N LEU A 328 -7.69 8.61 -19.86
CA LEU A 328 -7.11 9.93 -19.62
C LEU A 328 -6.47 10.51 -20.88
N CYS A 329 -5.68 9.74 -21.61
CA CYS A 329 -5.09 10.16 -22.88
C CYS A 329 -6.19 10.56 -23.91
N ALA A 330 -7.22 9.72 -24.04
CA ALA A 330 -8.35 10.02 -24.92
C ALA A 330 -9.07 11.32 -24.50
N ALA A 331 -9.31 11.52 -23.19
CA ALA A 331 -9.92 12.74 -22.69
C ALA A 331 -9.08 13.99 -22.98
N VAL A 332 -7.75 13.91 -22.83
CA VAL A 332 -6.83 15.01 -23.13
C VAL A 332 -6.84 15.32 -24.63
N VAL A 333 -6.79 14.30 -25.50
CA VAL A 333 -6.85 14.49 -26.96
C VAL A 333 -8.18 15.08 -27.38
N LEU A 334 -9.30 14.60 -26.84
CA LEU A 334 -10.63 15.16 -27.13
C LEU A 334 -10.75 16.62 -26.66
N ALA A 335 -10.26 16.93 -25.46
CA ALA A 335 -10.27 18.28 -24.92
C ALA A 335 -9.39 19.22 -25.77
N GLY A 336 -8.19 18.80 -26.17
CA GLY A 336 -7.30 19.56 -27.06
C GLY A 336 -7.89 19.78 -28.42
N THR A 337 -8.50 18.76 -29.01
CA THR A 337 -9.21 18.86 -30.31
C THR A 337 -10.38 19.81 -30.21
N ALA A 338 -11.19 19.73 -29.15
CA ALA A 338 -12.34 20.64 -28.96
C ALA A 338 -11.87 22.09 -28.79
N THR A 339 -10.78 22.31 -28.04
CA THR A 339 -10.19 23.63 -27.83
C THR A 339 -9.68 24.20 -29.13
N ALA A 340 -8.94 23.42 -29.96
CA ALA A 340 -8.47 23.85 -31.27
C ALA A 340 -9.64 24.19 -32.21
N TRP A 341 -10.70 23.38 -32.18
CA TRP A 341 -11.92 23.63 -32.95
C TRP A 341 -12.63 24.93 -32.54
N LEU A 342 -12.78 25.17 -31.23
CA LEU A 342 -13.37 26.39 -30.67
C LEU A 342 -12.55 27.62 -31.04
N ALA A 343 -11.22 27.56 -30.90
CA ALA A 343 -10.32 28.63 -31.27
C ALA A 343 -10.42 28.94 -32.81
N GLY A 344 -10.42 27.88 -33.63
CA GLY A 344 -10.61 27.99 -35.07
C GLY A 344 -11.95 28.61 -35.41
N ARG A 345 -13.03 28.23 -34.72
CA ARG A 345 -14.37 28.80 -34.92
C ARG A 345 -14.43 30.30 -34.59
N ALA A 346 -13.77 30.73 -33.54
CA ALA A 346 -13.66 32.13 -33.13
C ALA A 346 -12.87 32.94 -34.19
N ALA A 347 -11.74 32.41 -34.69
CA ALA A 347 -10.92 33.10 -35.70
C ALA A 347 -11.52 33.12 -37.11
N ALA A 348 -12.31 32.11 -37.48
CA ALA A 348 -13.04 32.07 -38.76
C ALA A 348 -14.36 32.84 -38.72
N GLY A 349 -14.61 33.70 -37.71
CA GLY A 349 -15.75 34.61 -37.59
C GLY A 349 -15.77 35.73 -38.65
N ARG A 350 -16.83 36.54 -38.66
CA ARG A 350 -17.05 37.64 -39.63
C ARG A 350 -15.89 38.65 -39.73
N ASP A 351 -15.11 38.82 -38.67
CA ASP A 351 -13.99 39.77 -38.61
C ASP A 351 -12.76 39.34 -39.42
N ALA A 352 -12.63 38.06 -39.81
CA ALA A 352 -11.54 37.59 -40.66
C ALA A 352 -11.64 38.14 -42.13
N VAL A 353 -12.85 38.40 -42.57
CA VAL A 353 -13.10 38.99 -43.90
C VAL A 353 -12.86 40.53 -43.89
N LEU A 354 -13.11 41.18 -42.73
CA LEU A 354 -12.88 42.62 -42.57
C LEU A 354 -11.39 42.96 -42.44
N ALA A 355 -10.60 42.09 -41.78
CA ALA A 355 -9.15 42.31 -41.57
C ALA A 355 -8.33 42.32 -42.89
N VAL A 356 -8.85 41.78 -43.98
CA VAL A 356 -8.24 41.84 -45.29
C VAL A 356 -8.65 43.14 -46.02
N LYS A 357 -9.75 43.79 -45.61
CA LYS A 357 -10.30 44.96 -46.24
C LYS A 357 -9.73 46.28 -45.69
N ASP A 358 -9.17 46.27 -44.47
CA ASP A 358 -8.60 47.46 -43.84
C ASP A 358 -7.14 47.76 -44.27
N ASP A 359 -6.50 46.89 -45.05
CA ASP A 359 -5.13 47.08 -45.56
C ASP A 359 -5.12 47.53 -47.08
N TRP A 360 -6.27 47.88 -47.64
CA TRP A 360 -6.43 48.49 -48.93
C TRP A 360 -7.17 49.84 -48.82
#